data_2261a91b747a9017ca612295f27faa64
#
_entry.id   2261a91b747a9017ca612295f27faa64
#
_cell.length_a   1.000
_cell.length_b   1.000
_cell.length_c   1.000
_cell.angle_alpha   90.00
_cell.angle_beta   90.00
_cell.angle_gamma   90.00
#
_symmetry.space_group_name_H-M   'P 1'
#
loop_
_entity.id
_entity.type
_entity.pdbx_description
1 polymer ?
#
loop_
_entity_poly.entity_id
_entity_poly.type
_entity_poly.pdbx_seq_one_letter_code
_entity_poly.pdbx_strand_id
1 'polypeptide(L)'
;MLSTDTVSLSPNPLVQALGKPAKEFTKADIIGYIEDNHIPMLNLRYVGGDGRLKTLNFAIQSKAHLDRVLTLGERVDGSSLFAFVEATASDLYVVPRLSTAFLNPFASIPTLDILCGFYDVEGKPLASAPQEILRKAQRALTEQTGCELQALGELEYYLFSAQDSLYPVEEQRGYHESGPFSKWEDVRTETLLHLVSMGCAVKYAHSEVGNFVADGRQMIQQEIEFLPVDVMDAADQMVLAKWVLREVAHSYGIEVSFSPKIAVGQAGSGMHFHTRLVKDGVNQFSTGSGLTETALQVIGGYLSHAASLTAFGNTVPTSFLRLVPHQEAPTSICWGDRNRSVLVRVPLGWQNIDDSMFRDANPGEALIADLPNDSQTVELRSPDGSAAIHLLLAGITVAARIGLTEPGMADYARERKVDGDASQTPGLDQLPDSCFEAAGRLLGQREDYEAFGVFPAGLIDSWASHLMELGDMHLRDDLADSKVSVEELVMRYFHVG
;
A
#
# COMPACT_ATOMS: atom_id res chain seq x y z
N MET A 1 12.56 -10.91 19.58
CA MET A 1 13.94 -10.39 19.44
C MET A 1 14.32 -10.55 17.99
N LEU A 2 14.50 -9.44 17.25
CA LEU A 2 15.16 -9.49 15.94
C LEU A 2 16.57 -10.00 16.19
N SER A 3 16.96 -11.05 15.50
CA SER A 3 18.27 -11.67 15.67
C SER A 3 19.40 -10.69 15.30
N THR A 4 20.58 -10.84 15.85
CA THR A 4 21.79 -10.11 15.45
C THR A 4 22.04 -10.17 13.94
N ASP A 5 21.51 -11.16 13.25
CA ASP A 5 21.59 -11.34 11.80
C ASP A 5 20.85 -10.26 11.00
N THR A 6 19.75 -9.71 11.53
CA THR A 6 18.98 -8.65 10.83
C THR A 6 19.76 -7.34 10.72
N VAL A 7 20.64 -7.05 11.66
CA VAL A 7 21.50 -5.86 11.64
C VAL A 7 22.68 -6.06 10.68
N SER A 8 23.29 -7.24 10.64
CA SER A 8 24.51 -7.52 9.88
C SER A 8 24.30 -7.49 8.35
N LEU A 9 23.10 -7.85 7.87
CA LEU A 9 22.74 -7.82 6.43
C LEU A 9 21.82 -6.66 6.07
N SER A 10 21.47 -5.78 7.03
CA SER A 10 20.61 -4.62 6.73
C SER A 10 21.33 -3.67 5.78
N PRO A 11 20.72 -3.32 4.63
CA PRO A 11 21.28 -2.31 3.74
C PRO A 11 21.04 -0.87 4.24
N ASN A 12 20.30 -0.67 5.34
CA ASN A 12 20.04 0.65 5.91
C ASN A 12 21.31 1.18 6.61
N PRO A 13 21.91 2.30 6.14
CA PRO A 13 23.15 2.83 6.70
C PRO A 13 23.06 3.23 8.17
N LEU A 14 21.88 3.71 8.63
CA LEU A 14 21.67 4.07 10.03
C LEU A 14 21.65 2.81 10.91
N VAL A 15 20.97 1.76 10.47
CA VAL A 15 20.92 0.48 11.19
C VAL A 15 22.32 -0.11 11.33
N GLN A 16 23.11 -0.08 10.26
CA GLN A 16 24.51 -0.55 10.29
C GLN A 16 25.38 0.27 11.22
N ALA A 17 25.33 1.60 11.12
CA ALA A 17 26.16 2.49 11.94
C ALA A 17 25.81 2.46 13.43
N LEU A 18 24.51 2.40 13.73
CA LEU A 18 24.02 2.41 15.12
C LEU A 18 23.99 1.01 15.77
N GLY A 19 24.12 -0.06 14.98
CA GLY A 19 24.14 -1.44 15.46
C GLY A 19 22.83 -1.92 16.10
N LYS A 20 21.69 -1.29 15.75
CA LYS A 20 20.36 -1.60 16.29
C LYS A 20 19.24 -1.37 15.27
N PRO A 21 18.09 -2.05 15.43
CA PRO A 21 16.95 -1.88 14.52
C PRO A 21 16.37 -0.47 14.59
N ALA A 22 15.78 0.01 13.47
CA ALA A 22 15.24 1.37 13.36
C ALA A 22 14.16 1.69 14.41
N LYS A 23 13.37 0.71 14.83
CA LYS A 23 12.35 0.87 15.90
C LYS A 23 12.92 1.33 17.26
N GLU A 24 14.23 1.14 17.47
CA GLU A 24 14.94 1.53 18.68
C GLU A 24 15.72 2.86 18.53
N PHE A 25 15.59 3.57 17.41
CA PHE A 25 16.26 4.86 17.22
C PHE A 25 15.75 5.91 18.18
N THR A 26 16.68 6.57 18.86
CA THR A 26 16.41 7.69 19.75
C THR A 26 16.86 9.02 19.12
N LYS A 27 16.40 10.12 19.68
CA LYS A 27 16.85 11.45 19.25
C LYS A 27 18.37 11.61 19.35
N ALA A 28 18.97 11.05 20.41
CA ALA A 28 20.42 11.09 20.61
C ALA A 28 21.17 10.33 19.49
N ASP A 29 20.64 9.21 19.03
CA ASP A 29 21.23 8.45 17.92
C ASP A 29 21.19 9.24 16.62
N ILE A 30 20.05 9.88 16.32
CA ILE A 30 19.89 10.69 15.10
C ILE A 30 20.83 11.89 15.13
N ILE A 31 20.94 12.60 16.27
CA ILE A 31 21.86 13.71 16.41
C ILE A 31 23.31 13.25 16.26
N GLY A 32 23.70 12.15 16.94
CA GLY A 32 25.05 11.57 16.82
C GLY A 32 25.39 11.18 15.39
N TYR A 33 24.47 10.48 14.72
CA TYR A 33 24.67 10.06 13.33
C TYR A 33 24.88 11.27 12.38
N ILE A 34 24.08 12.35 12.57
CA ILE A 34 24.22 13.60 11.79
C ILE A 34 25.58 14.26 12.06
N GLU A 35 26.02 14.33 13.33
CA GLU A 35 27.32 14.91 13.71
C GLU A 35 28.49 14.10 13.14
N ASP A 36 28.49 12.79 13.31
CA ASP A 36 29.56 11.88 12.91
C ASP A 36 29.74 11.83 11.37
N ASN A 37 28.63 11.94 10.63
CA ASN A 37 28.63 11.89 9.15
C ASN A 37 28.57 13.27 8.49
N HIS A 38 28.66 14.37 9.27
CA HIS A 38 28.64 15.75 8.77
C HIS A 38 27.46 16.04 7.83
N ILE A 39 26.25 15.59 8.19
CA ILE A 39 25.04 15.78 7.38
C ILE A 39 24.52 17.21 7.59
N PRO A 40 24.49 18.07 6.56
CA PRO A 40 24.10 19.48 6.71
C PRO A 40 22.59 19.71 6.60
N MET A 41 21.84 18.73 6.10
CA MET A 41 20.41 18.87 5.79
C MET A 41 19.55 17.84 6.52
N LEU A 42 18.36 18.27 6.95
CA LEU A 42 17.29 17.42 7.48
C LEU A 42 16.00 17.73 6.72
N ASN A 43 15.28 16.69 6.30
CA ASN A 43 13.94 16.83 5.76
C ASN A 43 12.91 16.21 6.69
N LEU A 44 11.84 16.94 6.95
CA LEU A 44 10.62 16.40 7.51
C LEU A 44 9.68 16.01 6.37
N ARG A 45 9.29 14.74 6.33
CA ARG A 45 8.43 14.16 5.28
C ARG A 45 7.06 13.82 5.86
N TYR A 46 6.00 14.11 5.12
CA TYR A 46 4.63 13.78 5.53
C TYR A 46 3.73 13.56 4.31
N VAL A 47 2.62 12.87 4.49
CA VAL A 47 1.69 12.52 3.42
C VAL A 47 0.56 13.54 3.40
N GLY A 48 0.36 14.20 2.25
CA GLY A 48 -0.76 15.11 2.04
C GLY A 48 -2.08 14.38 1.76
N GLY A 49 -3.18 15.13 1.71
CA GLY A 49 -4.50 14.59 1.37
C GLY A 49 -4.59 14.01 -0.05
N ASP A 50 -3.66 14.39 -0.93
CA ASP A 50 -3.49 13.85 -2.28
C ASP A 50 -2.70 12.53 -2.34
N GLY A 51 -2.34 11.96 -1.19
CA GLY A 51 -1.56 10.72 -1.07
C GLY A 51 -0.06 10.88 -1.36
N ARG A 52 0.41 12.07 -1.73
CA ARG A 52 1.81 12.31 -2.09
C ARG A 52 2.67 12.66 -0.90
N LEU A 53 3.93 12.22 -0.96
CA LEU A 53 4.95 12.57 0.02
C LEU A 53 5.37 14.04 -0.15
N LYS A 54 5.15 14.85 0.88
CA LYS A 54 5.54 16.27 0.97
C LYS A 54 6.84 16.41 1.75
N THR A 55 7.48 17.59 1.70
CA THR A 55 8.75 17.84 2.39
C THR A 55 8.87 19.26 2.92
N LEU A 56 9.52 19.38 4.09
CA LEU A 56 10.14 20.61 4.57
C LEU A 56 11.65 20.38 4.67
N ASN A 57 12.42 21.30 4.11
CA ASN A 57 13.89 21.22 4.08
C ASN A 57 14.48 22.12 5.16
N PHE A 58 15.36 21.58 6.00
CA PHE A 58 16.08 22.32 7.05
C PHE A 58 17.58 22.26 6.79
N ALA A 59 18.22 23.43 6.68
CA ALA A 59 19.67 23.53 6.85
C ALA A 59 20.00 23.51 8.34
N ILE A 60 20.81 22.58 8.78
CA ILE A 60 21.17 22.41 10.19
C ILE A 60 22.16 23.51 10.58
N GLN A 61 21.74 24.44 11.44
CA GLN A 61 22.55 25.59 11.83
C GLN A 61 23.34 25.36 13.11
N SER A 62 22.80 24.52 14.01
CA SER A 62 23.40 24.18 15.29
C SER A 62 22.76 22.95 15.90
N LYS A 63 23.43 22.34 16.88
CA LYS A 63 22.85 21.22 17.66
C LYS A 63 21.56 21.62 18.37
N ALA A 64 21.47 22.83 18.91
CA ALA A 64 20.25 23.31 19.56
C ALA A 64 19.09 23.48 18.56
N HIS A 65 19.37 23.97 17.35
CA HIS A 65 18.36 24.03 16.28
C HIS A 65 17.89 22.61 15.88
N LEU A 66 18.82 21.69 15.65
CA LEU A 66 18.50 20.30 15.33
C LEU A 66 17.68 19.62 16.43
N ASP A 67 18.10 19.75 17.70
CA ASP A 67 17.39 19.20 18.85
C ASP A 67 15.95 19.72 18.94
N ARG A 68 15.75 21.01 18.67
CA ARG A 68 14.41 21.63 18.65
C ARG A 68 13.55 21.04 17.54
N VAL A 69 14.06 20.95 16.30
CA VAL A 69 13.29 20.41 15.16
C VAL A 69 12.93 18.95 15.38
N LEU A 70 13.86 18.14 15.88
CA LEU A 70 13.60 16.74 16.18
C LEU A 70 12.63 16.52 17.36
N THR A 71 12.48 17.51 18.26
CA THR A 71 11.58 17.43 19.42
C THR A 71 10.18 17.95 19.14
N LEU A 72 10.09 19.12 18.51
CA LEU A 72 8.84 19.87 18.36
C LEU A 72 8.29 19.81 16.94
N GLY A 73 9.09 19.34 15.98
CA GLY A 73 8.72 19.41 14.58
C GLY A 73 8.64 20.86 14.07
N GLU A 74 7.76 21.08 13.11
CA GLU A 74 7.54 22.40 12.52
C GLU A 74 6.06 22.59 12.15
N ARG A 75 5.63 23.85 12.14
CA ARG A 75 4.29 24.26 11.77
C ARG A 75 4.08 24.20 10.25
N VAL A 76 2.90 23.75 9.86
CA VAL A 76 2.43 23.69 8.46
C VAL A 76 1.00 24.20 8.35
N ASP A 77 0.62 24.64 7.17
CA ASP A 77 -0.77 25.01 6.87
C ASP A 77 -1.57 23.74 6.48
N GLY A 78 -2.41 23.29 7.38
CA GLY A 78 -3.25 22.11 7.19
C GLY A 78 -4.31 22.28 6.10
N SER A 79 -4.80 23.52 5.85
CA SER A 79 -5.81 23.77 4.80
C SER A 79 -5.24 23.58 3.39
N SER A 80 -3.93 23.78 3.23
CA SER A 80 -3.20 23.48 1.99
C SER A 80 -2.88 21.98 1.83
N LEU A 81 -3.04 21.19 2.89
CA LEU A 81 -2.73 19.76 2.91
C LEU A 81 -3.98 18.88 2.86
N PHE A 82 -5.07 19.30 3.51
CA PHE A 82 -6.27 18.53 3.69
C PHE A 82 -7.52 19.36 3.41
N ALA A 83 -8.35 18.92 2.49
CA ALA A 83 -9.60 19.60 2.12
C ALA A 83 -10.61 19.75 3.28
N PHE A 84 -10.51 18.90 4.32
CA PHE A 84 -11.38 18.93 5.49
C PHE A 84 -10.88 19.87 6.62
N VAL A 85 -9.72 20.52 6.45
CA VAL A 85 -9.17 21.48 7.42
C VAL A 85 -9.54 22.90 6.98
N GLU A 86 -10.30 23.61 7.83
CA GLU A 86 -10.72 24.97 7.53
C GLU A 86 -9.54 25.97 7.64
N ALA A 87 -9.49 26.95 6.73
CA ALA A 87 -8.43 27.96 6.70
C ALA A 87 -8.36 28.84 7.98
N THR A 88 -9.45 28.94 8.73
CA THR A 88 -9.55 29.73 9.97
C THR A 88 -8.86 29.07 11.18
N ALA A 89 -8.53 27.77 11.10
CA ALA A 89 -7.89 26.99 12.16
C ALA A 89 -6.90 25.99 11.56
N SER A 90 -6.10 26.41 10.57
CA SER A 90 -5.30 25.54 9.72
C SER A 90 -3.91 25.21 10.24
N ASP A 91 -3.42 25.90 11.27
CA ASP A 91 -2.09 25.66 11.82
C ASP A 91 -1.98 24.27 12.45
N LEU A 92 -1.15 23.42 11.86
CA LEU A 92 -0.81 22.07 12.34
C LEU A 92 0.69 21.97 12.57
N TYR A 93 1.10 20.98 13.36
CA TYR A 93 2.51 20.61 13.51
C TYR A 93 2.78 19.26 12.86
N VAL A 94 3.90 19.14 12.16
CA VAL A 94 4.47 17.86 11.72
C VAL A 94 5.64 17.51 12.63
N VAL A 95 5.53 16.38 13.35
CA VAL A 95 6.52 15.94 14.34
C VAL A 95 7.16 14.63 13.86
N PRO A 96 8.52 14.56 13.82
CA PRO A 96 9.23 13.43 13.26
C PRO A 96 9.05 12.14 14.08
N ARG A 97 8.87 11.02 13.38
CA ARG A 97 8.89 9.66 13.92
C ARG A 97 10.29 9.08 13.73
N LEU A 98 11.12 9.11 14.76
CA LEU A 98 12.56 8.83 14.69
C LEU A 98 12.90 7.46 14.09
N SER A 99 12.04 6.46 14.31
CA SER A 99 12.17 5.11 13.76
C SER A 99 12.09 5.04 12.23
N THR A 100 11.64 6.11 11.57
CA THR A 100 11.48 6.19 10.11
C THR A 100 12.62 6.95 9.44
N ALA A 101 13.69 7.27 10.16
CA ALA A 101 14.80 8.04 9.63
C ALA A 101 15.60 7.24 8.60
N PHE A 102 15.94 7.87 7.46
CA PHE A 102 16.76 7.30 6.40
C PHE A 102 17.61 8.37 5.70
N LEU A 103 18.72 7.96 5.09
CA LEU A 103 19.48 8.83 4.19
C LEU A 103 18.72 8.97 2.87
N ASN A 104 18.54 10.21 2.41
CA ASN A 104 17.90 10.47 1.12
C ASN A 104 18.83 10.09 -0.03
N PRO A 105 18.51 9.05 -0.82
CA PRO A 105 19.40 8.57 -1.87
C PRO A 105 19.42 9.49 -3.11
N PHE A 106 18.45 10.41 -3.24
CA PHE A 106 18.31 11.31 -4.39
C PHE A 106 18.84 12.72 -4.14
N ALA A 107 19.20 13.05 -2.88
CA ALA A 107 19.70 14.36 -2.55
C ALA A 107 21.16 14.55 -2.99
N SER A 108 21.44 15.62 -3.74
CA SER A 108 22.81 16.00 -4.13
C SER A 108 23.67 16.47 -2.95
N ILE A 109 23.05 16.90 -1.87
CA ILE A 109 23.69 17.28 -0.59
C ILE A 109 23.29 16.20 0.43
N PRO A 110 24.22 15.67 1.24
CA PRO A 110 23.88 14.68 2.26
C PRO A 110 22.72 15.15 3.14
N THR A 111 21.62 14.40 3.12
CA THR A 111 20.35 14.79 3.75
C THR A 111 19.77 13.60 4.50
N LEU A 112 19.32 13.81 5.73
CA LEU A 112 18.54 12.84 6.47
C LEU A 112 17.05 13.18 6.33
N ASP A 113 16.26 12.22 5.94
CA ASP A 113 14.79 12.32 5.83
C ASP A 113 14.13 11.56 6.97
N ILE A 114 13.04 12.11 7.53
CA ILE A 114 12.25 11.46 8.59
C ILE A 114 10.76 11.66 8.30
N LEU A 115 9.96 10.58 8.34
CA LEU A 115 8.51 10.66 8.23
C LEU A 115 7.91 11.26 9.52
N CYS A 116 6.83 12.05 9.37
CA CYS A 116 6.20 12.78 10.45
C CYS A 116 4.74 12.37 10.67
N GLY A 117 4.26 12.53 11.90
CA GLY A 117 2.84 12.55 12.24
C GLY A 117 2.33 13.99 12.35
N PHE A 118 1.00 14.18 12.24
CA PHE A 118 0.34 15.47 12.39
C PHE A 118 -0.20 15.67 13.81
N TYR A 119 -0.04 16.88 14.32
CA TYR A 119 -0.48 17.28 15.65
C TYR A 119 -1.22 18.63 15.57
N ASP A 120 -2.19 18.80 16.45
CA ASP A 120 -2.95 20.05 16.61
C ASP A 120 -2.20 21.08 17.46
N VAL A 121 -2.81 22.23 17.64
CA VAL A 121 -2.26 23.35 18.44
C VAL A 121 -2.10 23.04 19.93
N GLU A 122 -2.75 22.00 20.43
CA GLU A 122 -2.62 21.52 21.83
C GLU A 122 -1.54 20.43 21.98
N GLY A 123 -0.88 20.04 20.88
CA GLY A 123 0.12 18.97 20.85
C GLY A 123 -0.49 17.57 20.88
N LYS A 124 -1.77 17.42 20.55
CA LYS A 124 -2.44 16.13 20.41
C LYS A 124 -2.36 15.63 18.97
N PRO A 125 -2.27 14.31 18.74
CA PRO A 125 -2.38 13.77 17.38
C PRO A 125 -3.65 14.27 16.70
N LEU A 126 -3.51 14.77 15.45
CA LEU A 126 -4.65 15.26 14.66
C LEU A 126 -5.60 14.10 14.38
N ALA A 127 -6.81 14.15 14.94
CA ALA A 127 -7.77 13.03 14.89
C ALA A 127 -8.16 12.62 13.47
N SER A 128 -8.15 13.56 12.52
CA SER A 128 -8.48 13.37 11.10
C SER A 128 -7.27 13.04 10.22
N ALA A 129 -6.04 13.02 10.77
CA ALA A 129 -4.89 12.59 9.99
C ALA A 129 -4.98 11.10 9.64
N PRO A 130 -4.76 10.71 8.37
CA PRO A 130 -4.87 9.32 7.93
C PRO A 130 -4.05 8.34 8.76
N GLN A 131 -2.83 8.73 9.16
CA GLN A 131 -1.96 7.92 10.02
C GLN A 131 -2.56 7.72 11.44
N GLU A 132 -3.19 8.75 12.00
CA GLU A 132 -3.83 8.63 13.31
C GLU A 132 -5.07 7.75 13.26
N ILE A 133 -5.84 7.81 12.18
CA ILE A 133 -7.00 6.94 11.95
C ILE A 133 -6.54 5.48 11.86
N LEU A 134 -5.49 5.19 11.11
CA LEU A 134 -4.91 3.85 11.03
C LEU A 134 -4.42 3.36 12.39
N ARG A 135 -3.73 4.21 13.15
CA ARG A 135 -3.27 3.88 14.50
C ARG A 135 -4.42 3.55 15.46
N LYS A 136 -5.54 4.30 15.35
CA LYS A 136 -6.75 4.03 16.16
C LYS A 136 -7.44 2.73 15.73
N ALA A 137 -7.51 2.45 14.42
CA ALA A 137 -8.06 1.20 13.91
C ALA A 137 -7.30 -0.02 14.48
N GLN A 138 -5.95 0.01 14.40
CA GLN A 138 -5.10 -1.04 14.95
C GLN A 138 -5.28 -1.19 16.46
N ARG A 139 -5.34 -0.08 17.20
CA ARG A 139 -5.59 -0.10 18.63
C ARG A 139 -6.94 -0.74 18.98
N ALA A 140 -8.02 -0.33 18.29
CA ALA A 140 -9.35 -0.87 18.51
C ALA A 140 -9.40 -2.39 18.23
N LEU A 141 -8.73 -2.86 17.17
CA LEU A 141 -8.58 -4.29 16.88
C LEU A 141 -7.87 -5.01 18.04
N THR A 142 -6.72 -4.49 18.47
CA THR A 142 -5.92 -5.13 19.52
C THR A 142 -6.67 -5.15 20.87
N GLU A 143 -7.34 -4.05 21.26
CA GLU A 143 -8.12 -3.97 22.49
C GLU A 143 -9.32 -4.93 22.52
N GLN A 144 -9.96 -5.16 21.37
CA GLN A 144 -11.12 -6.03 21.26
C GLN A 144 -10.79 -7.51 21.12
N THR A 145 -9.65 -7.84 20.49
CA THR A 145 -9.35 -9.23 20.08
C THR A 145 -8.04 -9.79 20.63
N GLY A 146 -7.15 -8.92 21.11
CA GLY A 146 -5.79 -9.28 21.49
C GLY A 146 -4.88 -9.58 20.29
N CYS A 147 -5.33 -9.30 19.05
CA CYS A 147 -4.57 -9.54 17.83
C CYS A 147 -4.06 -8.22 17.23
N GLU A 148 -3.00 -8.32 16.46
CA GLU A 148 -2.48 -7.24 15.62
C GLU A 148 -2.63 -7.64 14.14
N LEU A 149 -3.00 -6.67 13.29
CA LEU A 149 -3.00 -6.85 11.85
C LEU A 149 -1.62 -6.48 11.29
N GLN A 150 -1.06 -7.37 10.50
CA GLN A 150 0.09 -7.09 9.66
C GLN A 150 -0.37 -7.09 8.19
N ALA A 151 0.28 -6.25 7.38
CA ALA A 151 -0.03 -6.13 5.96
C ALA A 151 1.25 -6.07 5.12
N LEU A 152 1.13 -6.45 3.87
CA LEU A 152 2.06 -6.15 2.78
C LEU A 152 1.25 -5.64 1.59
N GLY A 153 1.87 -4.80 0.76
CA GLY A 153 1.31 -4.35 -0.51
C GLY A 153 2.02 -5.01 -1.69
N GLU A 154 1.29 -5.18 -2.77
CA GLU A 154 1.78 -5.42 -4.11
C GLU A 154 1.51 -4.16 -4.92
N LEU A 155 2.52 -3.51 -5.48
CA LEU A 155 2.40 -2.26 -6.22
C LEU A 155 2.70 -2.49 -7.70
N GLU A 156 1.66 -2.52 -8.50
CA GLU A 156 1.78 -2.52 -9.96
C GLU A 156 1.87 -1.10 -10.51
N TYR A 157 2.67 -0.93 -11.56
CA TYR A 157 2.87 0.37 -12.22
C TYR A 157 3.30 0.20 -13.67
N TYR A 158 3.02 1.22 -14.49
CA TYR A 158 3.52 1.29 -15.86
C TYR A 158 4.65 2.28 -16.00
N LEU A 159 5.71 1.87 -16.71
CA LEU A 159 6.78 2.72 -17.19
C LEU A 159 6.54 3.10 -18.66
N PHE A 160 6.73 4.37 -18.99
CA PHE A 160 6.51 4.94 -20.31
C PHE A 160 7.82 5.44 -20.89
N SER A 161 8.20 4.90 -22.05
CA SER A 161 9.41 5.32 -22.76
C SER A 161 9.20 5.34 -24.27
N ALA A 162 10.16 5.88 -25.02
CA ALA A 162 10.22 5.70 -26.46
C ALA A 162 10.31 4.21 -26.80
N GLN A 163 9.72 3.80 -27.89
CA GLN A 163 9.78 2.42 -28.37
C GLN A 163 11.22 2.03 -28.69
N ASP A 164 11.67 0.91 -28.12
CA ASP A 164 12.91 0.24 -28.48
C ASP A 164 12.62 -0.88 -29.47
N SER A 165 13.29 -0.83 -30.62
CA SER A 165 13.15 -1.85 -31.67
C SER A 165 13.97 -3.12 -31.44
N LEU A 166 14.95 -3.09 -30.51
CA LEU A 166 15.73 -4.26 -30.15
C LEU A 166 14.98 -5.09 -29.14
N TYR A 167 14.85 -6.39 -29.38
CA TYR A 167 14.10 -7.31 -28.52
C TYR A 167 12.70 -6.74 -28.22
N PRO A 168 11.83 -6.61 -29.23
CA PRO A 168 10.53 -5.97 -29.06
C PRO A 168 9.69 -6.71 -28.02
N VAL A 169 8.93 -5.94 -27.25
CA VAL A 169 7.99 -6.50 -26.29
C VAL A 169 6.81 -7.13 -27.03
N GLU A 170 6.36 -8.27 -26.51
CA GLU A 170 5.13 -8.92 -26.97
C GLU A 170 3.95 -8.41 -26.13
N GLU A 171 2.85 -8.05 -26.83
CA GLU A 171 1.66 -7.52 -26.18
C GLU A 171 1.07 -8.50 -25.17
N GLN A 172 0.85 -8.05 -23.94
CA GLN A 172 0.30 -8.80 -22.81
C GLN A 172 1.06 -10.10 -22.47
N ARG A 173 2.39 -10.11 -22.67
CA ARG A 173 3.26 -11.27 -22.39
C ARG A 173 4.52 -10.93 -21.58
N GLY A 174 4.44 -9.91 -20.72
CA GLY A 174 5.58 -9.45 -19.93
C GLY A 174 5.86 -10.25 -18.66
N TYR A 175 4.94 -11.12 -18.24
CA TYR A 175 5.02 -11.76 -16.92
C TYR A 175 6.31 -12.53 -16.70
N HIS A 176 7.11 -12.08 -15.70
CA HIS A 176 8.42 -12.62 -15.32
C HIS A 176 9.49 -12.62 -16.43
N GLU A 177 9.26 -11.86 -17.52
CA GLU A 177 10.31 -11.68 -18.51
C GLU A 177 11.55 -11.05 -17.90
N SER A 178 12.73 -11.52 -18.33
CA SER A 178 14.03 -10.96 -17.96
C SER A 178 14.64 -10.14 -19.10
N GLY A 179 15.65 -9.34 -18.79
CA GLY A 179 16.41 -8.62 -19.82
C GLY A 179 17.04 -9.57 -20.84
N PRO A 180 17.06 -9.21 -22.13
CA PRO A 180 16.71 -7.92 -22.72
C PRO A 180 15.24 -7.78 -23.16
N PHE A 181 14.39 -8.78 -22.99
CA PHE A 181 12.96 -8.72 -23.35
C PHE A 181 12.16 -7.91 -22.32
N SER A 182 12.45 -8.06 -21.02
CA SER A 182 11.96 -7.13 -20.00
C SER A 182 12.71 -5.80 -20.13
N LYS A 183 11.97 -4.72 -20.35
CA LYS A 183 12.54 -3.38 -20.40
C LYS A 183 12.58 -2.75 -19.01
N TRP A 184 13.55 -1.88 -18.79
CA TRP A 184 13.67 -1.10 -17.55
C TRP A 184 13.85 -1.93 -16.28
N GLU A 185 14.51 -3.10 -16.39
CA GLU A 185 14.88 -3.89 -15.22
C GLU A 185 15.79 -3.10 -14.26
N ASP A 186 16.65 -2.22 -14.80
CA ASP A 186 17.52 -1.35 -13.99
C ASP A 186 16.69 -0.40 -13.10
N VAL A 187 15.61 0.20 -13.62
CA VAL A 187 14.71 1.04 -12.82
C VAL A 187 14.10 0.25 -11.66
N ARG A 188 13.65 -0.98 -11.93
CA ARG A 188 13.09 -1.86 -10.91
C ARG A 188 14.10 -2.23 -9.85
N THR A 189 15.27 -2.68 -10.23
CA THR A 189 16.32 -3.15 -9.32
C THR A 189 16.92 -2.01 -8.50
N GLU A 190 17.15 -0.83 -9.09
CA GLU A 190 17.59 0.37 -8.38
C GLU A 190 16.54 0.83 -7.35
N THR A 191 15.26 0.80 -7.73
CA THR A 191 14.16 1.09 -6.80
C THR A 191 14.20 0.16 -5.59
N LEU A 192 14.38 -1.15 -5.79
CA LEU A 192 14.49 -2.11 -4.68
C LEU A 192 15.63 -1.77 -3.73
N LEU A 193 16.82 -1.46 -4.27
CA LEU A 193 17.99 -1.10 -3.46
C LEU A 193 17.75 0.17 -2.63
N HIS A 194 17.14 1.19 -3.21
CA HIS A 194 16.79 2.40 -2.47
C HIS A 194 15.77 2.12 -1.37
N LEU A 195 14.69 1.39 -1.68
CA LEU A 195 13.67 1.04 -0.69
C LEU A 195 14.24 0.28 0.51
N VAL A 196 15.06 -0.75 0.28
CA VAL A 196 15.66 -1.52 1.39
C VAL A 196 16.68 -0.68 2.17
N SER A 197 17.41 0.23 1.51
CA SER A 197 18.33 1.15 2.20
C SER A 197 17.59 2.17 3.08
N MET A 198 16.34 2.48 2.75
CA MET A 198 15.46 3.33 3.53
C MET A 198 14.74 2.58 4.66
N GLY A 199 14.92 1.25 4.76
CA GLY A 199 14.33 0.40 5.79
C GLY A 199 13.02 -0.26 5.42
N CYS A 200 12.58 -0.18 4.15
CA CYS A 200 11.42 -0.91 3.66
C CYS A 200 11.68 -2.42 3.60
N ALA A 201 10.72 -3.21 3.99
CA ALA A 201 10.78 -4.67 3.95
C ALA A 201 10.30 -5.19 2.59
N VAL A 202 11.14 -5.09 1.58
CA VAL A 202 10.85 -5.54 0.21
C VAL A 202 11.02 -7.05 0.10
N LYS A 203 10.12 -7.73 -0.60
CA LYS A 203 10.17 -9.17 -0.86
C LYS A 203 10.87 -9.48 -2.20
N TYR A 204 10.31 -9.00 -3.28
CA TYR A 204 10.86 -9.08 -4.64
C TYR A 204 10.14 -8.11 -5.58
N ALA A 205 10.59 -8.05 -6.84
CA ALA A 205 9.89 -7.38 -7.92
C ALA A 205 10.08 -8.13 -9.23
N HIS A 206 9.15 -7.96 -10.16
CA HIS A 206 9.18 -8.61 -11.47
C HIS A 206 8.50 -7.76 -12.55
N SER A 207 8.67 -8.16 -13.79
CA SER A 207 7.88 -7.66 -14.91
C SER A 207 6.49 -8.27 -14.86
N GLU A 208 5.45 -7.45 -15.04
CA GLU A 208 4.05 -7.87 -15.08
C GLU A 208 3.56 -8.11 -16.50
N VAL A 209 2.31 -8.63 -16.65
CA VAL A 209 1.75 -9.08 -17.94
C VAL A 209 1.61 -7.94 -18.94
N GLY A 210 1.34 -6.71 -18.47
CA GLY A 210 0.96 -5.56 -19.27
C GLY A 210 2.12 -4.93 -20.04
N ASN A 211 2.38 -5.41 -21.26
CA ASN A 211 3.30 -4.81 -22.20
C ASN A 211 2.56 -4.47 -23.47
N PHE A 212 2.71 -3.25 -24.00
CA PHE A 212 2.20 -2.89 -25.31
C PHE A 212 2.90 -1.64 -25.88
N VAL A 213 2.68 -1.38 -27.17
CA VAL A 213 3.21 -0.22 -27.87
C VAL A 213 2.03 0.55 -28.48
N ALA A 214 2.00 1.86 -28.27
CA ALA A 214 1.06 2.78 -28.92
C ALA A 214 1.75 4.12 -29.17
N ASP A 215 1.47 4.75 -30.31
CA ASP A 215 1.96 6.09 -30.69
C ASP A 215 3.48 6.28 -30.58
N GLY A 216 4.26 5.23 -30.91
CA GLY A 216 5.73 5.24 -30.84
C GLY A 216 6.29 5.21 -29.40
N ARG A 217 5.45 4.97 -28.41
CA ARG A 217 5.84 4.73 -27.02
C ARG A 217 5.61 3.26 -26.65
N GLN A 218 6.43 2.75 -25.80
CA GLN A 218 6.23 1.45 -25.14
C GLN A 218 5.79 1.67 -23.70
N MET A 219 4.81 0.90 -23.28
CA MET A 219 4.28 0.83 -21.93
C MET A 219 4.63 -0.54 -21.35
N ILE A 220 5.35 -0.53 -20.23
CA ILE A 220 5.89 -1.74 -19.59
C ILE A 220 5.37 -1.79 -18.16
N GLN A 221 4.59 -2.81 -17.84
CA GLN A 221 4.07 -3.02 -16.50
C GLN A 221 5.09 -3.80 -15.66
N GLN A 222 5.25 -3.37 -14.42
CA GLN A 222 6.09 -4.02 -13.42
C GLN A 222 5.39 -4.00 -12.07
N GLU A 223 5.86 -4.84 -11.13
CA GLU A 223 5.31 -4.98 -9.80
C GLU A 223 6.42 -5.11 -8.76
N ILE A 224 6.17 -4.51 -7.58
CA ILE A 224 6.99 -4.68 -6.38
C ILE A 224 6.10 -5.26 -5.28
N GLU A 225 6.52 -6.39 -4.69
CA GLU A 225 5.87 -7.03 -3.54
C GLU A 225 6.70 -6.83 -2.26
N PHE A 226 6.03 -6.54 -1.16
CA PHE A 226 6.63 -6.30 0.15
C PHE A 226 6.49 -7.51 1.08
N LEU A 227 7.20 -7.47 2.20
CA LEU A 227 7.04 -8.43 3.29
C LEU A 227 6.01 -7.94 4.30
N PRO A 228 5.30 -8.84 5.02
CA PRO A 228 4.34 -8.46 6.04
C PRO A 228 5.01 -7.71 7.20
N VAL A 229 4.50 -6.51 7.48
CA VAL A 229 4.92 -5.64 8.60
C VAL A 229 3.69 -5.08 9.30
N ASP A 230 3.90 -4.34 10.38
CA ASP A 230 2.82 -3.55 11.01
C ASP A 230 2.10 -2.69 9.97
N VAL A 231 0.78 -2.51 10.12
CA VAL A 231 -0.05 -1.78 9.12
C VAL A 231 0.40 -0.34 8.87
N MET A 232 1.00 0.33 9.88
CA MET A 232 1.55 1.67 9.70
C MET A 232 2.81 1.63 8.83
N ASP A 233 3.72 0.70 9.11
CA ASP A 233 4.94 0.50 8.33
C ASP A 233 4.56 0.09 6.89
N ALA A 234 3.52 -0.76 6.71
CA ALA A 234 3.02 -1.14 5.39
C ALA A 234 2.50 0.07 4.59
N ALA A 235 1.72 0.96 5.23
CA ALA A 235 1.25 2.19 4.59
C ALA A 235 2.42 3.10 4.18
N ASP A 236 3.35 3.32 5.08
CA ASP A 236 4.52 4.17 4.82
C ASP A 236 5.39 3.63 3.67
N GLN A 237 5.63 2.30 3.62
CA GLN A 237 6.39 1.64 2.54
C GLN A 237 5.76 1.88 1.17
N MET A 238 4.43 1.79 1.06
CA MET A 238 3.74 2.00 -0.21
C MET A 238 3.85 3.46 -0.69
N VAL A 239 3.77 4.43 0.22
CA VAL A 239 3.99 5.85 -0.11
C VAL A 239 5.43 6.10 -0.54
N LEU A 240 6.41 5.54 0.20
CA LEU A 240 7.83 5.64 -0.16
C LEU A 240 8.12 4.98 -1.50
N ALA A 241 7.53 3.81 -1.79
CA ALA A 241 7.71 3.13 -3.06
C ALA A 241 7.28 3.98 -4.26
N LYS A 242 6.12 4.62 -4.17
CA LYS A 242 5.64 5.53 -5.22
C LYS A 242 6.57 6.73 -5.42
N TRP A 243 7.08 7.29 -4.33
CA TRP A 243 8.04 8.40 -4.42
C TRP A 243 9.36 7.94 -5.04
N VAL A 244 9.95 6.84 -4.57
CA VAL A 244 11.22 6.30 -5.08
C VAL A 244 11.11 5.94 -6.56
N LEU A 245 10.02 5.28 -6.97
CA LEU A 245 9.78 4.95 -8.38
C LEU A 245 9.74 6.20 -9.28
N ARG A 246 9.12 7.30 -8.81
CA ARG A 246 9.11 8.55 -9.55
C ARG A 246 10.49 9.17 -9.68
N GLU A 247 11.29 9.18 -8.60
CA GLU A 247 12.65 9.70 -8.60
C GLU A 247 13.57 8.88 -9.51
N VAL A 248 13.53 7.55 -9.40
CA VAL A 248 14.33 6.66 -10.25
C VAL A 248 13.90 6.79 -11.72
N ALA A 249 12.61 6.69 -12.04
CA ALA A 249 12.15 6.84 -13.41
C ALA A 249 12.56 8.20 -14.01
N HIS A 250 12.45 9.28 -13.22
CA HIS A 250 12.89 10.61 -13.64
C HIS A 250 14.39 10.64 -13.96
N SER A 251 15.26 9.97 -13.18
CA SER A 251 16.70 9.92 -13.43
C SER A 251 17.04 9.23 -14.75
N TYR A 252 16.21 8.29 -15.19
CA TYR A 252 16.33 7.62 -16.50
C TYR A 252 15.63 8.38 -17.65
N GLY A 253 15.00 9.52 -17.37
CA GLY A 253 14.26 10.31 -18.38
C GLY A 253 13.00 9.63 -18.88
N ILE A 254 12.37 8.79 -18.08
CA ILE A 254 11.10 8.10 -18.37
C ILE A 254 10.03 8.46 -17.34
N GLU A 255 8.79 8.17 -17.67
CA GLU A 255 7.65 8.42 -16.78
C GLU A 255 7.15 7.13 -16.14
N VAL A 256 6.63 7.24 -14.92
CA VAL A 256 5.91 6.17 -14.20
C VAL A 256 4.48 6.61 -13.92
N SER A 257 3.53 5.70 -14.10
CA SER A 257 2.13 5.92 -13.73
C SER A 257 1.60 4.80 -12.85
N PHE A 258 0.88 5.19 -11.81
CA PHE A 258 0.11 4.30 -10.92
C PHE A 258 -1.39 4.36 -11.26
N SER A 259 -1.75 4.96 -12.40
CA SER A 259 -3.14 5.03 -12.84
C SER A 259 -3.72 3.61 -12.98
N PRO A 260 -4.91 3.36 -12.42
CA PRO A 260 -5.53 2.02 -12.43
C PRO A 260 -5.73 1.45 -13.83
N LYS A 261 -5.95 2.33 -14.81
CA LYS A 261 -6.14 1.96 -16.21
C LYS A 261 -5.48 2.99 -17.11
N ILE A 262 -4.61 2.56 -18.00
CA ILE A 262 -3.90 3.43 -18.94
C ILE A 262 -4.37 3.25 -20.39
N ALA A 263 -5.00 2.13 -20.70
CA ALA A 263 -5.61 1.87 -22.00
C ALA A 263 -6.72 0.82 -21.87
N VAL A 264 -7.82 1.01 -22.58
CA VAL A 264 -8.90 0.01 -22.65
C VAL A 264 -8.40 -1.23 -23.40
N GLY A 265 -8.75 -2.41 -22.93
CA GLY A 265 -8.30 -3.70 -23.50
C GLY A 265 -6.93 -4.17 -23.01
N GLN A 266 -6.15 -3.30 -22.38
CA GLN A 266 -4.85 -3.66 -21.77
C GLN A 266 -4.99 -3.93 -20.27
N ALA A 267 -4.04 -4.63 -19.66
CA ALA A 267 -4.02 -4.90 -18.23
C ALA A 267 -4.08 -3.59 -17.42
N GLY A 268 -4.86 -3.56 -16.35
CA GLY A 268 -4.87 -2.46 -15.38
C GLY A 268 -3.79 -2.66 -14.32
N SER A 269 -3.50 -1.63 -13.52
CA SER A 269 -2.56 -1.70 -12.40
C SER A 269 -3.32 -1.76 -11.08
N GLY A 270 -3.09 -2.83 -10.32
CA GLY A 270 -3.59 -3.02 -8.97
C GLY A 270 -2.62 -2.51 -7.90
N MET A 271 -3.12 -2.46 -6.69
CA MET A 271 -2.34 -2.33 -5.47
C MET A 271 -2.98 -3.24 -4.43
N HIS A 272 -2.67 -4.53 -4.52
CA HIS A 272 -3.28 -5.53 -3.67
C HIS A 272 -2.71 -5.46 -2.25
N PHE A 273 -3.54 -5.75 -1.25
CA PHE A 273 -3.07 -5.85 0.12
C PHE A 273 -3.29 -7.26 0.65
N HIS A 274 -2.19 -7.91 1.01
CA HIS A 274 -2.21 -9.13 1.80
C HIS A 274 -2.17 -8.78 3.27
N THR A 275 -2.97 -9.49 4.06
CA THR A 275 -3.01 -9.30 5.50
C THR A 275 -2.86 -10.64 6.22
N ARG A 276 -2.37 -10.56 7.46
CA ARG A 276 -2.40 -11.65 8.43
C ARG A 276 -2.65 -11.12 9.83
N LEU A 277 -3.30 -11.90 10.67
CA LEU A 277 -3.43 -11.60 12.09
C LEU A 277 -2.30 -12.27 12.87
N VAL A 278 -1.71 -11.51 13.79
CA VAL A 278 -0.67 -12.01 14.68
C VAL A 278 -1.13 -11.84 16.12
N LYS A 279 -0.98 -12.90 16.92
CA LYS A 279 -1.18 -12.89 18.37
C LYS A 279 0.02 -13.56 19.03
N ASP A 280 0.64 -12.86 19.98
CA ASP A 280 1.84 -13.33 20.65
C ASP A 280 2.97 -13.79 19.70
N GLY A 281 3.11 -13.09 18.55
CA GLY A 281 4.09 -13.39 17.51
C GLY A 281 3.71 -14.55 16.57
N VAL A 282 2.52 -15.15 16.73
CA VAL A 282 2.05 -16.31 15.94
C VAL A 282 0.97 -15.88 14.95
N ASN A 283 1.14 -16.26 13.68
CA ASN A 283 0.12 -16.06 12.62
C ASN A 283 -1.14 -16.90 12.94
N GLN A 284 -2.29 -16.25 12.97
CA GLN A 284 -3.57 -16.84 13.34
C GLN A 284 -4.34 -17.42 12.14
N PHE A 285 -3.83 -17.32 10.92
CA PHE A 285 -4.57 -17.72 9.70
C PHE A 285 -4.37 -19.18 9.29
N SER A 286 -3.33 -19.85 9.81
CA SER A 286 -3.05 -21.26 9.48
C SER A 286 -2.69 -22.08 10.70
N THR A 287 -3.14 -23.32 10.72
CA THR A 287 -2.74 -24.36 11.71
C THR A 287 -1.77 -25.39 11.12
N GLY A 288 -1.27 -25.17 9.91
CA GLY A 288 -0.50 -26.19 9.17
C GLY A 288 -1.37 -27.25 8.45
N SER A 289 -2.69 -27.25 8.65
CA SER A 289 -3.63 -28.16 7.96
C SER A 289 -4.70 -27.46 7.13
N GLY A 290 -4.63 -26.13 7.01
CA GLY A 290 -5.59 -25.29 6.29
C GLY A 290 -5.87 -23.97 7.00
N LEU A 291 -6.82 -23.21 6.47
CA LEU A 291 -7.28 -21.96 7.07
C LEU A 291 -7.98 -22.23 8.41
N THR A 292 -7.72 -21.33 9.35
CA THR A 292 -8.41 -21.32 10.65
C THR A 292 -9.80 -20.71 10.55
N GLU A 293 -10.62 -20.92 11.58
CA GLU A 293 -11.88 -20.22 11.77
C GLU A 293 -11.66 -18.69 11.84
N THR A 294 -10.59 -18.25 12.48
CA THR A 294 -10.17 -16.84 12.54
C THR A 294 -9.94 -16.25 11.15
N ALA A 295 -9.29 -16.99 10.25
CA ALA A 295 -9.12 -16.54 8.87
C ALA A 295 -10.46 -16.38 8.14
N LEU A 296 -11.39 -17.34 8.31
CA LEU A 296 -12.72 -17.26 7.71
C LEU A 296 -13.53 -16.08 8.28
N GLN A 297 -13.42 -15.79 9.57
CA GLN A 297 -14.03 -14.62 10.19
C GLN A 297 -13.53 -13.32 9.56
N VAL A 298 -12.21 -13.17 9.40
CA VAL A 298 -11.61 -11.98 8.76
C VAL A 298 -12.02 -11.87 7.29
N ILE A 299 -12.03 -12.98 6.54
CA ILE A 299 -12.56 -13.00 5.17
C ILE A 299 -14.02 -12.52 5.15
N GLY A 300 -14.86 -12.99 6.08
CA GLY A 300 -16.25 -12.54 6.22
C GLY A 300 -16.35 -11.02 6.46
N GLY A 301 -15.51 -10.46 7.32
CA GLY A 301 -15.41 -9.03 7.55
C GLY A 301 -15.01 -8.25 6.29
N TYR A 302 -14.04 -8.76 5.52
CA TYR A 302 -13.64 -8.12 4.26
C TYR A 302 -14.75 -8.16 3.21
N LEU A 303 -15.43 -9.28 3.05
CA LEU A 303 -16.55 -9.40 2.12
C LEU A 303 -17.74 -8.53 2.49
N SER A 304 -18.08 -8.41 3.78
CA SER A 304 -19.20 -7.58 4.25
C SER A 304 -18.94 -6.08 4.07
N HIS A 305 -17.67 -5.66 4.02
CA HIS A 305 -17.25 -4.27 3.83
C HIS A 305 -16.63 -4.00 2.45
N ALA A 306 -16.63 -4.99 1.57
CA ALA A 306 -15.96 -4.91 0.27
C ALA A 306 -16.39 -3.68 -0.54
N ALA A 307 -17.69 -3.42 -0.60
CA ALA A 307 -18.25 -2.31 -1.37
C ALA A 307 -17.87 -0.94 -0.79
N SER A 308 -17.82 -0.76 0.53
CA SER A 308 -17.41 0.49 1.17
C SER A 308 -15.88 0.69 1.16
N LEU A 309 -15.10 -0.40 1.19
CA LEU A 309 -13.64 -0.33 1.09
C LEU A 309 -13.16 0.23 -0.27
N THR A 310 -13.96 0.07 -1.35
CA THR A 310 -13.63 0.69 -2.64
C THR A 310 -13.59 2.21 -2.56
N ALA A 311 -14.32 2.85 -1.65
CA ALA A 311 -14.25 4.29 -1.43
C ALA A 311 -12.86 4.77 -0.97
N PHE A 312 -12.07 3.91 -0.35
CA PHE A 312 -10.68 4.21 0.05
C PHE A 312 -9.66 3.60 -0.90
N GLY A 313 -9.99 2.49 -1.55
CA GLY A 313 -9.08 1.70 -2.39
C GLY A 313 -9.12 2.05 -3.87
N ASN A 314 -10.18 2.68 -4.35
CA ASN A 314 -10.47 2.95 -5.75
C ASN A 314 -11.05 4.37 -5.87
N THR A 315 -10.17 5.39 -5.78
CA THR A 315 -10.57 6.77 -5.49
C THR A 315 -10.69 7.66 -6.72
N VAL A 316 -10.55 7.10 -7.91
CA VAL A 316 -10.67 7.85 -9.18
C VAL A 316 -11.52 7.09 -10.20
N PRO A 317 -12.16 7.79 -11.13
CA PRO A 317 -13.02 7.15 -12.15
C PRO A 317 -12.33 6.05 -12.97
N THR A 318 -11.03 6.17 -13.24
CA THR A 318 -10.26 5.14 -13.97
C THR A 318 -10.12 3.82 -13.19
N SER A 319 -10.33 3.80 -11.88
CA SER A 319 -10.41 2.58 -11.08
C SER A 319 -11.50 1.63 -11.57
N PHE A 320 -12.65 2.19 -11.94
CA PHE A 320 -13.82 1.42 -12.39
C PHE A 320 -13.75 1.02 -13.89
N LEU A 321 -12.74 1.53 -14.60
CA LEU A 321 -12.33 0.99 -15.91
C LEU A 321 -11.40 -0.21 -15.77
N ARG A 322 -10.73 -0.38 -14.61
CA ARG A 322 -9.93 -1.56 -14.25
C ARG A 322 -10.84 -2.68 -13.71
N LEU A 323 -11.78 -2.36 -12.82
CA LEU A 323 -12.70 -3.32 -12.19
C LEU A 323 -13.77 -3.78 -13.19
N VAL A 324 -13.35 -4.55 -14.20
CA VAL A 324 -14.21 -5.10 -15.26
C VAL A 324 -13.92 -6.60 -15.43
N PRO A 325 -14.92 -7.40 -15.86
CA PRO A 325 -14.74 -8.84 -16.06
C PRO A 325 -13.62 -9.17 -17.04
N HIS A 326 -12.93 -10.29 -16.80
CA HIS A 326 -11.90 -10.88 -17.68
C HIS A 326 -10.62 -10.01 -17.89
N GLN A 327 -10.31 -9.09 -16.97
CA GLN A 327 -9.10 -8.26 -17.04
C GLN A 327 -8.29 -8.28 -15.72
N GLU A 328 -8.17 -9.47 -15.10
CA GLU A 328 -7.38 -9.73 -13.88
C GLU A 328 -7.80 -8.91 -12.65
N ALA A 329 -8.96 -8.25 -12.71
CA ALA A 329 -9.52 -7.47 -11.61
C ALA A 329 -10.86 -8.05 -11.16
N PRO A 330 -11.13 -8.08 -9.84
CA PRO A 330 -12.38 -8.62 -9.30
C PRO A 330 -13.54 -7.66 -9.53
N THR A 331 -14.72 -8.21 -9.81
CA THR A 331 -15.97 -7.45 -9.88
C THR A 331 -17.00 -7.94 -8.88
N SER A 332 -16.91 -9.21 -8.47
CA SER A 332 -17.89 -9.88 -7.60
C SER A 332 -17.35 -10.03 -6.18
N ILE A 333 -18.23 -9.87 -5.20
CA ILE A 333 -17.91 -9.98 -3.76
C ILE A 333 -17.91 -11.46 -3.37
N CYS A 334 -16.75 -12.08 -3.50
CA CYS A 334 -16.53 -13.50 -3.18
C CYS A 334 -15.05 -13.76 -2.84
N TRP A 335 -14.76 -14.96 -2.35
CA TRP A 335 -13.40 -15.39 -2.06
C TRP A 335 -13.11 -16.81 -2.55
N GLY A 336 -11.82 -17.16 -2.65
CA GLY A 336 -11.42 -18.50 -3.04
C GLY A 336 -9.94 -18.81 -2.77
N ASP A 337 -9.64 -20.09 -2.68
CA ASP A 337 -8.28 -20.61 -2.53
C ASP A 337 -7.57 -20.57 -3.88
N ARG A 338 -6.42 -19.91 -3.97
CA ARG A 338 -5.55 -19.86 -5.18
C ARG A 338 -6.27 -19.39 -6.45
N ASN A 339 -7.43 -18.79 -6.31
CA ASN A 339 -8.30 -18.34 -7.39
C ASN A 339 -8.05 -16.84 -7.67
N ARG A 340 -7.60 -16.48 -8.87
CA ARG A 340 -7.32 -15.10 -9.27
C ARG A 340 -8.55 -14.34 -9.75
N SER A 341 -9.70 -14.99 -9.96
CA SER A 341 -10.94 -14.33 -10.39
C SER A 341 -11.76 -13.71 -9.26
N VAL A 342 -11.42 -14.02 -7.99
CA VAL A 342 -12.17 -13.57 -6.82
C VAL A 342 -11.65 -12.26 -6.22
N LEU A 343 -12.46 -11.59 -5.40
CA LEU A 343 -12.10 -10.36 -4.70
C LEU A 343 -11.11 -10.61 -3.55
N VAL A 344 -11.41 -11.61 -2.72
CA VAL A 344 -10.55 -11.99 -1.60
C VAL A 344 -9.92 -13.33 -1.91
N ARG A 345 -8.62 -13.33 -2.15
CA ARG A 345 -7.85 -14.53 -2.50
C ARG A 345 -7.06 -15.03 -1.31
N VAL A 346 -7.04 -16.33 -1.13
CA VAL A 346 -6.10 -17.01 -0.25
C VAL A 346 -4.97 -17.57 -1.12
N PRO A 347 -3.78 -16.97 -1.11
CA PRO A 347 -2.66 -17.48 -1.90
C PRO A 347 -2.16 -18.81 -1.35
N LEU A 348 -1.42 -19.54 -2.17
CA LEU A 348 -0.76 -20.77 -1.75
C LEU A 348 0.24 -20.45 -0.64
N GLY A 349 -0.03 -20.91 0.57
CA GLY A 349 0.95 -21.01 1.65
C GLY A 349 1.48 -22.43 1.73
N TRP A 350 2.79 -22.61 1.78
CA TRP A 350 3.37 -23.91 1.97
C TRP A 350 3.16 -24.37 3.40
N GLN A 351 2.48 -25.52 3.55
CA GLN A 351 2.13 -26.10 4.84
C GLN A 351 2.65 -27.54 4.90
N ASN A 352 3.19 -27.93 6.03
CA ASN A 352 3.67 -29.30 6.28
C ASN A 352 4.62 -29.84 5.21
N ILE A 353 5.41 -28.98 4.58
CA ILE A 353 6.48 -29.43 3.68
C ILE A 353 7.67 -29.90 4.49
N ASP A 354 8.26 -30.99 4.05
CA ASP A 354 9.56 -31.46 4.53
C ASP A 354 10.70 -30.85 3.69
N ASP A 355 11.90 -31.23 3.96
CA ASP A 355 13.10 -30.77 3.26
C ASP A 355 13.37 -31.51 1.93
N SER A 356 12.48 -32.39 1.49
CA SER A 356 12.68 -33.24 0.32
C SER A 356 12.90 -32.41 -0.95
N MET A 357 12.12 -31.35 -1.15
CA MET A 357 12.27 -30.45 -2.31
C MET A 357 13.60 -29.69 -2.31
N PHE A 358 14.05 -29.26 -1.11
CA PHE A 358 15.34 -28.56 -0.99
C PHE A 358 16.50 -29.51 -1.33
N ARG A 359 16.44 -30.75 -0.84
CA ARG A 359 17.44 -31.80 -1.12
C ARG A 359 17.41 -32.27 -2.58
N ASP A 360 16.22 -32.30 -3.19
CA ASP A 360 16.09 -32.61 -4.62
C ASP A 360 16.75 -31.52 -5.48
N ALA A 361 16.50 -30.27 -5.17
CA ALA A 361 17.10 -29.13 -5.88
C ALA A 361 18.60 -28.93 -5.57
N ASN A 362 19.05 -29.33 -4.37
CA ASN A 362 20.43 -29.13 -3.87
C ASN A 362 20.99 -30.44 -3.29
N PRO A 363 21.34 -31.41 -4.12
CA PRO A 363 21.85 -32.70 -3.64
C PRO A 363 23.13 -32.54 -2.80
N GLY A 364 23.10 -33.07 -1.58
CA GLY A 364 24.23 -33.04 -0.65
C GLY A 364 24.18 -31.90 0.38
N GLU A 365 23.25 -30.96 0.27
CA GLU A 365 23.04 -29.93 1.29
C GLU A 365 22.10 -30.43 2.40
N ALA A 366 22.26 -29.85 3.60
CA ALA A 366 21.38 -30.10 4.74
C ALA A 366 20.58 -28.83 5.08
N LEU A 367 19.33 -28.98 5.45
CA LEU A 367 18.53 -27.87 6.01
C LEU A 367 19.15 -27.40 7.33
N ILE A 368 19.27 -26.07 7.46
CA ILE A 368 19.91 -25.43 8.62
C ILE A 368 18.87 -25.08 9.69
N ALA A 369 17.58 -25.01 9.38
CA ALA A 369 16.54 -24.55 10.31
C ALA A 369 15.19 -25.21 10.07
N ASP A 370 14.33 -25.16 11.09
CA ASP A 370 12.91 -25.45 10.94
C ASP A 370 12.29 -24.50 9.91
N LEU A 371 11.55 -25.04 8.94
CA LEU A 371 10.85 -24.25 7.93
C LEU A 371 9.71 -23.48 8.60
N PRO A 372 9.64 -22.14 8.45
CA PRO A 372 8.57 -21.37 9.04
C PRO A 372 7.24 -21.69 8.35
N ASN A 373 6.24 -22.05 9.13
CA ASN A 373 4.87 -22.36 8.69
C ASN A 373 3.93 -21.14 8.78
N ASP A 374 4.46 -19.91 8.77
CA ASP A 374 3.72 -18.70 9.11
C ASP A 374 3.43 -17.76 7.94
N SER A 375 3.63 -18.22 6.70
CA SER A 375 3.52 -17.39 5.50
C SER A 375 2.09 -17.15 5.00
N GLN A 376 1.06 -17.78 5.61
CA GLN A 376 -0.31 -17.67 5.12
C GLN A 376 -0.86 -16.27 5.30
N THR A 377 -1.37 -15.69 4.21
CA THR A 377 -2.06 -14.39 4.16
C THR A 377 -3.43 -14.51 3.51
N VAL A 378 -4.21 -13.45 3.59
CA VAL A 378 -5.44 -13.21 2.84
C VAL A 378 -5.26 -11.94 2.03
N GLU A 379 -5.51 -11.98 0.74
CA GLU A 379 -5.28 -10.91 -0.24
C GLU A 379 -6.60 -10.21 -0.60
N LEU A 380 -6.67 -8.90 -0.47
CA LEU A 380 -7.74 -8.05 -1.01
C LEU A 380 -7.27 -7.46 -2.34
N ARG A 381 -7.99 -7.75 -3.45
CA ARG A 381 -7.54 -7.50 -4.82
C ARG A 381 -8.18 -6.30 -5.52
N SER A 382 -9.21 -5.68 -4.93
CA SER A 382 -9.86 -4.51 -5.54
C SER A 382 -9.01 -3.23 -5.56
N PRO A 383 -8.19 -2.91 -4.54
CA PRO A 383 -7.49 -1.63 -4.50
C PRO A 383 -6.51 -1.44 -5.67
N ASP A 384 -6.22 -0.19 -5.98
CA ASP A 384 -5.28 0.22 -7.02
C ASP A 384 -4.41 1.40 -6.60
N GLY A 385 -3.56 1.86 -7.52
CA GLY A 385 -2.60 2.92 -7.25
C GLY A 385 -3.21 4.27 -6.86
N SER A 386 -4.52 4.47 -6.98
CA SER A 386 -5.20 5.69 -6.54
C SER A 386 -5.53 5.71 -5.04
N ALA A 387 -5.42 4.57 -4.36
CA ALA A 387 -5.90 4.40 -2.99
C ALA A 387 -5.35 5.43 -2.00
N ALA A 388 -6.23 5.89 -1.10
CA ALA A 388 -5.86 6.62 0.11
C ALA A 388 -5.29 5.61 1.13
N ILE A 389 -4.01 5.25 0.98
CA ILE A 389 -3.38 4.05 1.55
C ILE A 389 -3.64 3.89 3.05
N HIS A 390 -3.40 4.93 3.85
CA HIS A 390 -3.61 4.87 5.30
C HIS A 390 -5.09 4.70 5.66
N LEU A 391 -6.01 5.36 4.94
CA LEU A 391 -7.45 5.21 5.16
C LEU A 391 -7.94 3.83 4.72
N LEU A 392 -7.41 3.31 3.61
CA LEU A 392 -7.72 1.96 3.15
C LEU A 392 -7.28 0.90 4.17
N LEU A 393 -6.04 0.96 4.66
CA LEU A 393 -5.56 0.02 5.69
C LEU A 393 -6.31 0.18 7.01
N ALA A 394 -6.73 1.40 7.37
CA ALA A 394 -7.62 1.60 8.51
C ALA A 394 -8.98 0.92 8.29
N GLY A 395 -9.57 1.07 7.11
CA GLY A 395 -10.81 0.40 6.72
C GLY A 395 -10.70 -1.12 6.74
N ILE A 396 -9.62 -1.68 6.18
CA ILE A 396 -9.31 -3.12 6.22
C ILE A 396 -9.18 -3.60 7.67
N THR A 397 -8.53 -2.82 8.55
CA THR A 397 -8.39 -3.15 9.97
C THR A 397 -9.74 -3.12 10.70
N VAL A 398 -10.60 -2.15 10.37
CA VAL A 398 -11.99 -2.10 10.89
C VAL A 398 -12.79 -3.32 10.43
N ALA A 399 -12.71 -3.68 9.14
CA ALA A 399 -13.39 -4.86 8.60
C ALA A 399 -12.88 -6.16 9.24
N ALA A 400 -11.56 -6.29 9.48
CA ALA A 400 -10.99 -7.43 10.22
C ALA A 400 -11.54 -7.52 11.64
N ARG A 401 -11.62 -6.38 12.36
CA ARG A 401 -12.20 -6.32 13.72
C ARG A 401 -13.65 -6.79 13.72
N ILE A 402 -14.47 -6.30 12.80
CA ILE A 402 -15.88 -6.69 12.67
C ILE A 402 -15.98 -8.18 12.35
N GLY A 403 -15.17 -8.69 11.43
CA GLY A 403 -15.09 -10.12 11.15
C GLY A 403 -14.88 -10.98 12.38
N LEU A 404 -14.04 -10.53 13.32
CA LEU A 404 -13.73 -11.25 14.55
C LEU A 404 -14.73 -11.06 15.69
N THR A 405 -15.46 -9.94 15.71
CA THR A 405 -16.36 -9.58 16.84
C THR A 405 -17.83 -9.80 16.56
N GLU A 406 -18.24 -9.75 15.29
CA GLU A 406 -19.63 -9.98 14.92
C GLU A 406 -19.91 -11.49 14.69
N PRO A 407 -21.05 -11.99 15.18
CA PRO A 407 -21.39 -13.40 15.00
C PRO A 407 -21.73 -13.74 13.54
N GLY A 408 -21.41 -14.96 13.11
CA GLY A 408 -21.78 -15.50 11.80
C GLY A 408 -20.87 -15.12 10.64
N MET A 409 -19.78 -14.34 10.86
CA MET A 409 -18.89 -13.89 9.79
C MET A 409 -18.15 -15.04 9.09
N ALA A 410 -17.79 -16.10 9.81
CA ALA A 410 -17.21 -17.29 9.18
C ALA A 410 -18.19 -18.02 8.27
N ASP A 411 -19.47 -18.12 8.67
CA ASP A 411 -20.50 -18.73 7.84
C ASP A 411 -20.80 -17.84 6.62
N TYR A 412 -20.85 -16.52 6.81
CA TYR A 412 -20.96 -15.56 5.71
C TYR A 412 -19.85 -15.73 4.68
N ALA A 413 -18.61 -15.98 5.13
CA ALA A 413 -17.50 -16.30 4.25
C ALA A 413 -17.71 -17.65 3.53
N ARG A 414 -18.11 -18.71 4.26
CA ARG A 414 -18.34 -20.04 3.65
C ARG A 414 -19.36 -20.02 2.52
N GLU A 415 -20.44 -19.26 2.68
CA GLU A 415 -21.48 -19.11 1.67
C GLU A 415 -21.00 -18.39 0.39
N ARG A 416 -19.93 -17.62 0.47
CA ARG A 416 -19.38 -16.82 -0.64
C ARG A 416 -18.07 -17.37 -1.20
N LYS A 417 -17.73 -18.61 -0.86
CA LYS A 417 -16.57 -19.30 -1.45
C LYS A 417 -16.87 -19.70 -2.89
N VAL A 418 -15.92 -19.43 -3.78
CA VAL A 418 -15.99 -19.78 -5.20
C VAL A 418 -14.76 -20.58 -5.59
N ASP A 419 -14.98 -21.81 -6.06
CA ASP A 419 -13.91 -22.72 -6.52
C ASP A 419 -13.63 -22.59 -8.03
N GLY A 420 -14.55 -21.99 -8.80
CA GLY A 420 -14.44 -21.76 -10.26
C GLY A 420 -14.22 -20.29 -10.60
N ASP A 421 -14.49 -19.94 -11.87
CA ASP A 421 -14.43 -18.55 -12.32
C ASP A 421 -15.57 -17.72 -11.70
N ALA A 422 -15.22 -16.70 -10.92
CA ALA A 422 -16.17 -15.83 -10.25
C ALA A 422 -17.10 -15.11 -11.24
N SER A 423 -16.60 -14.76 -12.44
CA SER A 423 -17.39 -14.08 -13.47
C SER A 423 -18.51 -14.95 -14.05
N GLN A 424 -18.40 -16.28 -13.90
CA GLN A 424 -19.39 -17.26 -14.36
C GLN A 424 -20.31 -17.74 -13.23
N THR A 425 -20.12 -17.25 -12.00
CA THR A 425 -20.90 -17.66 -10.83
C THR A 425 -22.10 -16.74 -10.64
N PRO A 426 -23.36 -17.21 -10.86
CA PRO A 426 -24.53 -16.35 -10.74
C PRO A 426 -24.86 -16.02 -9.28
N GLY A 427 -25.51 -14.87 -9.06
CA GLY A 427 -26.06 -14.48 -7.76
C GLY A 427 -25.07 -13.88 -6.77
N LEU A 428 -23.82 -13.62 -7.20
CA LEU A 428 -22.86 -12.89 -6.38
C LEU A 428 -23.16 -11.38 -6.36
N ASP A 429 -23.05 -10.78 -5.18
CA ASP A 429 -23.08 -9.33 -5.04
C ASP A 429 -21.90 -8.72 -5.82
N GLN A 430 -22.11 -7.51 -6.36
CA GLN A 430 -21.10 -6.82 -7.17
C GLN A 430 -20.44 -5.68 -6.40
N LEU A 431 -19.18 -5.39 -6.71
CA LEU A 431 -18.52 -4.17 -6.28
C LEU A 431 -19.18 -2.94 -6.94
N PRO A 432 -19.05 -1.75 -6.34
CA PRO A 432 -19.44 -0.50 -6.98
C PRO A 432 -18.80 -0.35 -8.35
N ASP A 433 -19.45 0.36 -9.25
CA ASP A 433 -18.97 0.64 -10.61
C ASP A 433 -18.58 2.11 -10.84
N SER A 434 -18.59 2.92 -9.78
CA SER A 434 -18.22 4.32 -9.79
C SER A 434 -17.76 4.80 -8.41
N CYS A 435 -17.00 5.90 -8.35
CA CYS A 435 -16.67 6.60 -7.10
C CYS A 435 -17.95 7.04 -6.38
N PHE A 436 -18.96 7.47 -7.15
CA PHE A 436 -20.24 7.89 -6.61
C PHE A 436 -20.94 6.76 -5.84
N GLU A 437 -21.02 5.57 -6.43
CA GLU A 437 -21.64 4.42 -5.76
C GLU A 437 -20.80 3.97 -4.55
N ALA A 438 -19.47 3.92 -4.68
CA ALA A 438 -18.55 3.59 -3.58
C ALA A 438 -18.76 4.52 -2.38
N ALA A 439 -18.90 5.83 -2.62
CA ALA A 439 -19.23 6.82 -1.60
C ALA A 439 -20.57 6.54 -0.91
N GLY A 440 -21.59 6.17 -1.66
CA GLY A 440 -22.91 5.78 -1.12
C GLY A 440 -22.82 4.54 -0.22
N ARG A 441 -22.02 3.53 -0.61
CA ARG A 441 -21.76 2.33 0.21
C ARG A 441 -21.01 2.67 1.51
N LEU A 442 -20.04 3.56 1.45
CA LEU A 442 -19.31 4.04 2.63
C LEU A 442 -20.24 4.76 3.61
N LEU A 443 -21.09 5.67 3.13
CA LEU A 443 -22.10 6.36 3.96
C LEU A 443 -23.08 5.37 4.64
N GLY A 444 -23.44 4.29 3.94
CA GLY A 444 -24.31 3.25 4.47
C GLY A 444 -23.72 2.42 5.59
N GLN A 445 -22.38 2.36 5.70
CA GLN A 445 -21.65 1.61 6.74
C GLN A 445 -20.88 2.54 7.69
N ARG A 446 -21.20 3.82 7.73
CA ARG A 446 -20.54 4.85 8.54
C ARG A 446 -20.31 4.43 9.98
N GLU A 447 -21.31 3.87 10.64
CA GLU A 447 -21.26 3.52 12.06
C GLU A 447 -20.15 2.54 12.38
N ASP A 448 -19.84 1.62 11.47
CA ASP A 448 -18.78 0.63 11.62
C ASP A 448 -17.40 1.28 11.64
N TYR A 449 -17.18 2.29 10.78
CA TYR A 449 -15.92 3.03 10.66
C TYR A 449 -15.74 4.05 11.79
N GLU A 450 -16.81 4.71 12.24
CA GLU A 450 -16.78 5.69 13.33
C GLU A 450 -16.75 5.01 14.72
N ALA A 451 -17.09 3.73 14.81
CA ALA A 451 -17.04 2.96 16.04
C ALA A 451 -15.66 3.07 16.73
N PHE A 452 -15.66 3.13 18.06
CA PHE A 452 -14.46 3.29 18.89
C PHE A 452 -13.67 4.59 18.60
N GLY A 453 -14.27 5.56 17.90
CA GLY A 453 -13.64 6.83 17.54
C GLY A 453 -12.48 6.65 16.53
N VAL A 454 -12.51 5.59 15.70
CA VAL A 454 -11.51 5.32 14.68
C VAL A 454 -11.53 6.42 13.63
N PHE A 455 -12.60 6.52 12.86
CA PHE A 455 -12.82 7.66 11.97
C PHE A 455 -13.54 8.77 12.76
N PRO A 456 -13.03 10.00 12.72
CA PRO A 456 -13.72 11.09 13.41
C PRO A 456 -15.02 11.48 12.70
N ALA A 457 -15.99 11.97 13.48
CA ALA A 457 -17.26 12.45 12.94
C ALA A 457 -17.06 13.49 11.82
N GLY A 458 -17.82 13.37 10.73
CA GLY A 458 -17.77 14.27 9.58
C GLY A 458 -16.70 13.95 8.55
N LEU A 459 -15.65 13.14 8.87
CA LEU A 459 -14.64 12.76 7.89
C LEU A 459 -15.23 11.88 6.78
N ILE A 460 -16.07 10.91 7.14
CA ILE A 460 -16.77 10.04 6.18
C ILE A 460 -17.65 10.87 5.24
N ASP A 461 -18.35 11.88 5.75
CA ASP A 461 -19.18 12.78 4.93
C ASP A 461 -18.33 13.57 3.94
N SER A 462 -17.25 14.17 4.43
CA SER A 462 -16.32 14.96 3.59
C SER A 462 -15.67 14.10 2.51
N TRP A 463 -15.23 12.89 2.88
CA TRP A 463 -14.61 11.95 1.93
C TRP A 463 -15.61 11.47 0.87
N ALA A 464 -16.81 11.08 1.29
CA ALA A 464 -17.88 10.67 0.37
C ALA A 464 -18.29 11.81 -0.58
N SER A 465 -18.43 13.04 -0.07
CA SER A 465 -18.71 14.22 -0.89
C SER A 465 -17.62 14.44 -1.95
N HIS A 466 -16.35 14.35 -1.56
CA HIS A 466 -15.23 14.46 -2.51
C HIS A 466 -15.31 13.42 -3.64
N LEU A 467 -15.62 12.15 -3.31
CA LEU A 467 -15.78 11.11 -4.31
C LEU A 467 -16.99 11.35 -5.23
N MET A 468 -18.11 11.83 -4.68
CA MET A 468 -19.31 12.14 -5.48
C MET A 468 -19.08 13.32 -6.42
N GLU A 469 -18.25 14.30 -6.04
CA GLU A 469 -17.88 15.46 -6.88
C GLU A 469 -17.09 15.08 -8.13
N LEU A 470 -16.52 13.86 -8.21
CA LEU A 470 -15.87 13.36 -9.42
C LEU A 470 -16.85 13.14 -10.57
N GLY A 471 -18.15 12.99 -10.28
CA GLY A 471 -19.21 13.01 -11.27
C GLY A 471 -19.25 11.81 -12.21
N ASP A 472 -18.81 10.64 -11.75
CA ASP A 472 -18.60 9.43 -12.57
C ASP A 472 -19.78 8.43 -12.55
N MET A 473 -20.93 8.80 -11.98
CA MET A 473 -22.12 7.92 -11.86
C MET A 473 -22.57 7.31 -13.21
N HIS A 474 -22.38 8.02 -14.30
CA HIS A 474 -22.76 7.60 -15.66
C HIS A 474 -21.58 7.41 -16.58
N LEU A 475 -20.39 7.22 -16.03
CA LEU A 475 -19.13 7.19 -16.81
C LEU A 475 -19.16 6.18 -17.95
N ARG A 476 -19.69 4.98 -17.73
CA ARG A 476 -19.77 3.93 -18.76
C ARG A 476 -20.68 4.33 -19.93
N ASP A 477 -21.80 4.96 -19.64
CA ASP A 477 -22.72 5.47 -20.66
C ASP A 477 -22.10 6.64 -21.41
N ASP A 478 -21.45 7.55 -20.70
CA ASP A 478 -20.78 8.71 -21.28
C ASP A 478 -19.60 8.33 -22.20
N LEU A 479 -18.88 7.28 -21.84
CA LEU A 479 -17.83 6.70 -22.69
C LEU A 479 -18.43 6.03 -23.94
N ALA A 480 -19.52 5.25 -23.78
CA ALA A 480 -20.20 4.60 -24.90
C ALA A 480 -20.80 5.62 -25.89
N ASP A 481 -21.31 6.73 -25.38
CA ASP A 481 -21.86 7.84 -26.17
C ASP A 481 -20.78 8.78 -26.73
N SER A 482 -19.49 8.51 -26.49
CA SER A 482 -18.35 9.35 -26.86
C SER A 482 -18.43 10.79 -26.32
N LYS A 483 -19.09 10.99 -25.17
CA LYS A 483 -19.15 12.28 -24.47
C LYS A 483 -17.87 12.57 -23.69
N VAL A 484 -17.14 11.51 -23.30
CA VAL A 484 -15.85 11.56 -22.61
C VAL A 484 -14.87 10.68 -23.37
N SER A 485 -13.66 11.17 -23.58
CA SER A 485 -12.56 10.37 -24.15
C SER A 485 -11.85 9.59 -23.03
N VAL A 486 -11.58 8.30 -23.30
CA VAL A 486 -10.79 7.47 -22.38
C VAL A 486 -9.40 8.07 -22.20
N GLU A 487 -8.77 8.55 -23.28
CA GLU A 487 -7.43 9.15 -23.22
C GLU A 487 -7.41 10.41 -22.35
N GLU A 488 -8.40 11.30 -22.48
CA GLU A 488 -8.53 12.49 -21.63
C GLU A 488 -8.70 12.12 -20.15
N LEU A 489 -9.50 11.08 -19.86
CA LEU A 489 -9.71 10.59 -18.51
C LEU A 489 -8.42 10.00 -17.93
N VAL A 490 -7.72 9.16 -18.69
CA VAL A 490 -6.42 8.57 -18.29
C VAL A 490 -5.40 9.68 -18.03
N MET A 491 -5.28 10.65 -18.92
CA MET A 491 -4.34 11.77 -18.75
C MET A 491 -4.64 12.62 -17.51
N ARG A 492 -5.91 12.80 -17.17
CA ARG A 492 -6.32 13.52 -15.94
C ARG A 492 -5.81 12.83 -14.66
N TYR A 493 -5.82 11.50 -14.66
CA TYR A 493 -5.42 10.68 -13.49
C TYR A 493 -4.07 9.98 -13.68
N PHE A 494 -3.27 10.38 -14.66
CA PHE A 494 -1.99 9.76 -14.98
C PHE A 494 -1.00 9.77 -13.80
N HIS A 495 -0.98 10.87 -13.04
CA HIS A 495 -0.08 11.06 -11.90
C HIS A 495 -0.77 10.85 -10.54
N VAL A 496 -1.85 10.07 -10.48
CA VAL A 496 -2.55 9.76 -9.24
C VAL A 496 -1.66 9.01 -8.24
N GLY A 497 -1.88 9.27 -6.93
CA GLY A 497 -1.24 8.59 -5.80
C GLY A 497 0.13 9.09 -5.39
#